data_85e3ee3622a7f21857f72b0c7569e250
#
_entry.id   85e3ee3622a7f21857f72b0c7569e250
#
_cell.length_a   1.000
_cell.length_b   1.000
_cell.length_c   1.000
_cell.angle_alpha   90.00
_cell.angle_beta   90.00
_cell.angle_gamma   90.00
#
_symmetry.space_group_name_H-M   'P 1'
#
loop_
_entity.id
_entity.type
_entity.pdbx_description
1 polymer ?
#
loop_
_entity_poly.entity_id
_entity_poly.type
_entity_poly.pdbx_seq_one_letter_code
_entity_poly.pdbx_strand_id
1 'polypeptide(L)'
;LRNNKQLNASKLKKDVATNLKKSARTKYLPKVDALGGYEWFSKEISLLNDGQKSAFSNLGSNILGGISGNANNLMTELVGKGLLTPEQAQKIGGLLNEKGGLIQQQGNALGQSVVDAFRTDTRNMWAGSVMVRQPIYMGGAIIAANKIADIGEQIADNDLDMQTQQTLYSIDQAYWLAVSLKQKYKLATSYHELVKKLNEDVHKMIQQGVATKADGLKVDVKVNEAEMKITQAEDGLVLSKMLLCQLCGIPMNQQITLADEDKESLALSGTPVDTEQQRVAASDSAMNTRPELRMLQNTLDISKQATNLVRAVYLPHVALTGGYTISNPNVFNGFEKKFAGVWNVGVIVQVPVWNWFDGAYKVRAAKAASNIAQMNLDDTREKIHLQIAQSQFKVKEAQKKLSMAMKNIDSAEENLRCANLGFKEGVMEVTDVMAAQTAWQQAQSQKIDAEIDVKLTQVGLNKALGILQ
;
A
#
# COMPACT_ATOMS: atom_id res chain seq x y z
N LEU A 1 10.91 13.00 -6.21
CA LEU A 1 10.32 12.23 -5.10
C LEU A 1 9.62 13.12 -4.06
N ARG A 2 10.18 14.30 -3.69
CA ARG A 2 9.60 15.16 -2.63
C ARG A 2 8.15 15.59 -2.90
N ASN A 3 7.79 15.82 -4.14
CA ASN A 3 6.48 16.30 -4.56
C ASN A 3 5.55 15.19 -5.08
N ASN A 4 5.99 13.93 -5.10
CA ASN A 4 5.15 12.82 -5.54
C ASN A 4 4.02 12.58 -4.53
N LYS A 5 2.77 12.66 -5.01
CA LYS A 5 1.57 12.58 -4.16
C LYS A 5 1.38 11.20 -3.52
N GLN A 6 1.72 10.12 -4.24
CA GLN A 6 1.60 8.76 -3.71
C GLN A 6 2.59 8.51 -2.58
N LEU A 7 3.84 8.96 -2.74
CA LEU A 7 4.86 8.85 -1.71
C LEU A 7 4.52 9.69 -0.47
N ASN A 8 3.98 10.90 -0.67
CA ASN A 8 3.53 11.73 0.44
C ASN A 8 2.33 11.11 1.17
N ALA A 9 1.41 10.44 0.46
CA ALA A 9 0.33 9.68 1.07
C ALA A 9 0.85 8.51 1.93
N SER A 10 1.89 7.78 1.48
CA SER A 10 2.52 6.72 2.30
C SER A 10 3.23 7.26 3.53
N LYS A 11 3.84 8.46 3.46
CA LYS A 11 4.37 9.14 4.66
C LYS A 11 3.29 9.45 5.69
N LEU A 12 2.13 9.96 5.23
CA LEU A 12 1.00 10.22 6.11
C LEU A 12 0.43 8.93 6.73
N LYS A 13 0.43 7.79 6.00
CA LYS A 13 0.07 6.49 6.57
C LYS A 13 1.00 6.09 7.72
N LYS A 14 2.30 6.37 7.62
CA LYS A 14 3.26 6.15 8.71
C LYS A 14 2.89 7.01 9.93
N ASP A 15 2.58 8.30 9.73
CA ASP A 15 2.16 9.18 10.82
C ASP A 15 0.88 8.66 11.51
N VAL A 16 -0.07 8.13 10.73
CA VAL A 16 -1.27 7.48 11.26
C VAL A 16 -0.88 6.27 12.12
N ALA A 17 -0.03 5.38 11.63
CA ALA A 17 0.41 4.19 12.36
C ALA A 17 1.15 4.56 13.68
N THR A 18 2.02 5.57 13.63
CA THR A 18 2.70 6.10 14.82
C THR A 18 1.71 6.63 15.87
N ASN A 19 0.67 7.34 15.45
CA ASN A 19 -0.36 7.84 16.37
C ASN A 19 -1.24 6.71 16.94
N LEU A 20 -1.54 5.68 16.13
CA LEU A 20 -2.24 4.47 16.61
C LEU A 20 -1.41 3.72 17.65
N LYS A 21 -0.08 3.61 17.46
CA LYS A 21 0.84 3.05 18.46
C LYS A 21 0.80 3.85 19.76
N LYS A 22 0.86 5.19 19.69
CA LYS A 22 0.72 6.05 20.89
C LYS A 22 -0.62 5.80 21.57
N SER A 23 -1.72 5.73 20.81
CA SER A 23 -3.06 5.41 21.32
C SER A 23 -3.13 4.04 21.98
N ALA A 24 -2.48 3.00 21.41
CA ALA A 24 -2.44 1.69 22.02
C ALA A 24 -1.73 1.71 23.40
N ARG A 25 -0.67 2.51 23.55
CA ARG A 25 0.05 2.69 24.80
C ARG A 25 -0.79 3.32 25.91
N THR A 26 -1.75 4.18 25.57
CA THR A 26 -2.65 4.78 26.56
C THR A 26 -3.56 3.73 27.25
N LYS A 27 -3.68 2.52 26.71
CA LYS A 27 -4.41 1.42 27.36
C LYS A 27 -3.77 0.93 28.66
N TYR A 28 -2.48 1.25 28.88
CA TYR A 28 -1.80 1.01 30.17
C TYR A 28 -2.15 2.04 31.24
N LEU A 29 -2.70 3.19 30.87
CA LEU A 29 -2.96 4.30 31.78
C LEU A 29 -4.36 4.22 32.40
N PRO A 30 -4.56 4.84 33.56
CA PRO A 30 -5.88 4.96 34.15
C PRO A 30 -6.83 5.69 33.22
N LYS A 31 -8.04 5.19 33.11
CA LYS A 31 -9.14 5.89 32.44
C LYS A 31 -9.99 6.57 33.49
N VAL A 32 -10.36 7.81 33.24
CA VAL A 32 -11.22 8.63 34.08
C VAL A 32 -12.44 8.99 33.29
N ASP A 33 -13.58 8.54 33.75
CA ASP A 33 -14.86 8.80 33.12
C ASP A 33 -15.73 9.60 34.11
N ALA A 34 -16.43 10.63 33.64
CA ALA A 34 -17.40 11.39 34.40
C ALA A 34 -18.79 11.21 33.78
N LEU A 35 -19.75 10.85 34.60
CA LEU A 35 -21.15 10.70 34.23
C LEU A 35 -22.00 11.61 35.09
N GLY A 36 -22.95 12.33 34.49
CA GLY A 36 -23.94 13.11 35.19
C GLY A 36 -25.32 12.91 34.56
N GLY A 37 -26.32 12.75 35.38
CA GLY A 37 -27.69 12.56 34.93
C GLY A 37 -28.68 13.28 35.82
N TYR A 38 -29.78 13.73 35.20
CA TYR A 38 -30.97 14.18 35.89
C TYR A 38 -32.16 13.37 35.37
N GLU A 39 -32.88 12.77 36.31
CA GLU A 39 -34.10 12.04 35.99
C GLU A 39 -35.27 12.58 36.76
N TRP A 40 -36.39 12.83 36.06
CA TRP A 40 -37.66 13.21 36.64
C TRP A 40 -38.64 12.06 36.50
N PHE A 41 -39.19 11.64 37.63
CA PHE A 41 -40.17 10.57 37.72
C PHE A 41 -41.60 11.13 37.88
N SER A 42 -42.55 10.68 37.06
CA SER A 42 -43.93 11.11 37.07
C SER A 42 -44.69 10.69 38.33
N LYS A 43 -44.16 9.70 39.05
CA LYS A 43 -44.72 9.20 40.34
C LYS A 43 -43.57 9.08 41.33
N GLU A 44 -43.92 9.21 42.62
CA GLU A 44 -43.01 8.92 43.72
C GLU A 44 -42.52 7.47 43.59
N ILE A 45 -41.21 7.26 43.70
CA ILE A 45 -40.62 5.93 43.71
C ILE A 45 -40.89 5.36 45.07
N SER A 46 -42.05 4.76 45.24
CA SER A 46 -42.32 3.93 46.42
C SER A 46 -41.85 2.51 46.10
N LEU A 47 -41.39 1.86 47.10
CA LEU A 47 -40.51 0.74 47.20
C LEU A 47 -40.80 -0.51 46.46
N LEU A 48 -41.81 -0.81 45.77
CA LEU A 48 -42.16 -2.22 45.56
C LEU A 48 -42.85 -2.54 44.23
N ASN A 49 -42.65 -1.78 43.16
CA ASN A 49 -43.26 -2.11 41.88
C ASN A 49 -42.17 -2.57 40.88
N ASP A 50 -42.33 -3.78 40.28
CA ASP A 50 -41.36 -4.42 39.39
C ASP A 50 -40.93 -3.59 38.16
N GLY A 51 -41.79 -2.65 37.72
CA GLY A 51 -41.48 -1.70 36.65
C GLY A 51 -40.39 -0.68 36.99
N GLN A 52 -40.13 -0.43 38.27
CA GLN A 52 -39.16 0.58 38.72
C GLN A 52 -37.73 -0.03 38.89
N LYS A 53 -37.64 -1.33 39.13
CA LYS A 53 -36.37 -2.05 39.18
C LYS A 53 -35.70 -2.07 37.80
N SER A 54 -36.51 -2.04 36.72
CA SER A 54 -35.97 -2.06 35.34
C SER A 54 -35.38 -0.72 34.91
N ALA A 55 -35.77 0.42 35.44
CA ALA A 55 -35.22 1.73 35.08
C ALA A 55 -33.79 1.93 35.58
N PHE A 56 -33.46 1.44 36.76
CA PHE A 56 -32.10 1.46 37.33
C PHE A 56 -31.22 0.38 36.75
N SER A 57 -31.77 -0.79 36.37
CA SER A 57 -30.97 -1.83 35.69
C SER A 57 -30.45 -1.36 34.31
N ASN A 58 -31.02 -0.31 33.72
CA ASN A 58 -30.61 0.28 32.45
C ASN A 58 -29.50 1.34 32.58
N LEU A 59 -29.13 1.78 33.78
CA LEU A 59 -28.04 2.76 33.97
C LEU A 59 -26.71 2.25 33.44
N GLY A 60 -26.41 0.96 33.64
CA GLY A 60 -25.25 0.30 33.09
C GLY A 60 -25.26 0.19 31.57
N SER A 61 -26.45 0.09 30.96
CA SER A 61 -26.60 0.00 29.50
C SER A 61 -26.25 1.32 28.81
N ASN A 62 -26.53 2.47 29.44
CA ASN A 62 -26.19 3.79 28.90
C ASN A 62 -24.70 4.09 28.99
N ILE A 63 -24.03 3.56 30.00
CA ILE A 63 -22.55 3.65 30.14
C ILE A 63 -21.87 2.84 29.03
N LEU A 64 -22.42 1.70 28.65
CA LEU A 64 -21.89 0.83 27.61
C LEU A 64 -21.99 1.44 26.20
N GLY A 65 -23.07 2.18 25.91
CA GLY A 65 -23.28 2.79 24.61
C GLY A 65 -22.16 3.79 24.21
N GLY A 66 -21.60 4.50 25.19
CA GLY A 66 -20.48 5.42 24.96
C GLY A 66 -19.11 4.75 24.75
N ILE A 67 -18.90 3.55 25.34
CA ILE A 67 -17.61 2.84 25.27
C ILE A 67 -17.51 1.98 23.99
N SER A 68 -18.62 1.39 23.54
CA SER A 68 -18.64 0.52 22.35
C SER A 68 -18.45 1.28 21.04
N GLY A 69 -18.84 2.55 20.96
CA GLY A 69 -18.69 3.36 19.76
C GLY A 69 -17.23 3.63 19.37
N ASN A 70 -16.39 3.91 20.36
CA ASN A 70 -14.96 4.20 20.11
C ASN A 70 -14.15 2.95 19.75
N ALA A 71 -14.50 1.78 20.30
CA ALA A 71 -13.81 0.53 19.97
C ALA A 71 -14.17 0.03 18.56
N ASN A 72 -15.41 0.18 18.13
CA ASN A 72 -15.83 -0.20 16.76
C ASN A 72 -15.19 0.69 15.70
N ASN A 73 -15.04 2.00 15.96
CA ASN A 73 -14.36 2.91 15.04
C ASN A 73 -12.87 2.52 14.85
N LEU A 74 -12.19 2.18 15.93
CA LEU A 74 -10.78 1.74 15.88
C LEU A 74 -10.63 0.44 15.09
N MET A 75 -11.54 -0.51 15.27
CA MET A 75 -11.50 -1.80 14.54
C MET A 75 -11.79 -1.64 13.06
N THR A 76 -12.76 -0.80 12.71
CA THR A 76 -13.06 -0.47 11.30
C THR A 76 -11.86 0.17 10.63
N GLU A 77 -11.12 1.02 11.34
CA GLU A 77 -9.92 1.67 10.86
C GLU A 77 -8.74 0.70 10.66
N LEU A 78 -8.56 -0.25 11.58
CA LEU A 78 -7.52 -1.29 11.47
C LEU A 78 -7.81 -2.28 10.32
N VAL A 79 -9.06 -2.62 10.09
CA VAL A 79 -9.50 -3.44 8.94
C VAL A 79 -9.30 -2.67 7.63
N GLY A 80 -9.66 -1.38 7.60
CA GLY A 80 -9.47 -0.53 6.42
C GLY A 80 -8.00 -0.33 6.04
N LYS A 81 -7.09 -0.47 7.01
CA LYS A 81 -5.62 -0.41 6.81
C LYS A 81 -4.98 -1.79 6.53
N GLY A 82 -5.77 -2.85 6.45
CA GLY A 82 -5.27 -4.21 6.22
C GLY A 82 -4.45 -4.80 7.37
N LEU A 83 -4.50 -4.19 8.55
CA LEU A 83 -3.78 -4.62 9.75
C LEU A 83 -4.50 -5.73 10.51
N LEU A 84 -5.79 -5.92 10.23
CA LEU A 84 -6.64 -7.01 10.74
C LEU A 84 -7.50 -7.55 9.62
N THR A 85 -7.78 -8.84 9.64
CA THR A 85 -8.83 -9.39 8.77
C THR A 85 -10.22 -9.02 9.31
N PRO A 86 -11.26 -8.92 8.44
CA PRO A 86 -12.63 -8.68 8.89
C PRO A 86 -13.11 -9.69 9.93
N GLU A 87 -12.69 -10.96 9.83
CA GLU A 87 -13.01 -12.01 10.79
C GLU A 87 -12.31 -11.81 12.15
N GLN A 88 -11.06 -11.34 12.13
CA GLN A 88 -10.32 -11.01 13.36
C GLN A 88 -10.93 -9.79 14.05
N ALA A 89 -11.29 -8.76 13.27
CA ALA A 89 -11.98 -7.57 13.80
C ALA A 89 -13.35 -7.93 14.38
N GLN A 90 -14.09 -8.81 13.72
CA GLN A 90 -15.40 -9.26 14.20
C GLN A 90 -15.28 -10.11 15.48
N LYS A 91 -14.24 -10.96 15.58
CA LYS A 91 -13.94 -11.72 16.82
C LYS A 91 -13.51 -10.82 17.95
N ILE A 92 -12.61 -9.84 17.69
CA ILE A 92 -12.20 -8.84 18.69
C ILE A 92 -13.39 -7.98 19.12
N GLY A 93 -14.24 -7.56 18.17
CA GLY A 93 -15.47 -6.82 18.44
C GLY A 93 -16.49 -7.61 19.27
N GLY A 94 -16.65 -8.88 18.96
CA GLY A 94 -17.48 -9.82 19.74
C GLY A 94 -16.96 -9.98 21.18
N LEU A 95 -15.65 -10.09 21.34
CA LEU A 95 -14.98 -10.21 22.66
C LEU A 95 -15.08 -8.91 23.49
N LEU A 96 -15.01 -7.74 22.84
CA LEU A 96 -15.21 -6.44 23.50
C LEU A 96 -16.67 -6.25 23.94
N ASN A 97 -17.63 -6.73 23.15
CA ASN A 97 -19.07 -6.71 23.50
C ASN A 97 -19.41 -7.69 24.65
N GLU A 98 -18.77 -8.86 24.69
CA GLU A 98 -18.96 -9.85 25.78
C GLU A 98 -18.42 -9.32 27.13
N LYS A 99 -17.34 -8.50 27.10
CA LYS A 99 -16.80 -7.84 28.29
C LYS A 99 -17.54 -6.57 28.68
N GLY A 100 -18.24 -5.94 27.74
CA GLY A 100 -19.20 -4.87 28.03
C GLY A 100 -20.31 -5.32 28.98
N GLY A 101 -20.69 -6.59 28.94
CA GLY A 101 -21.65 -7.19 29.86
C GLY A 101 -21.27 -7.10 31.33
N LEU A 102 -19.98 -7.00 31.67
CA LEU A 102 -19.53 -6.84 33.05
C LEU A 102 -19.68 -5.42 33.60
N ILE A 103 -19.39 -4.42 32.78
CA ILE A 103 -19.65 -3.01 33.14
C ILE A 103 -21.15 -2.80 33.32
N GLN A 104 -21.94 -3.46 32.48
CA GLN A 104 -23.40 -3.50 32.60
C GLN A 104 -23.83 -4.17 33.90
N GLN A 105 -23.25 -5.32 34.24
CA GLN A 105 -23.61 -6.08 35.45
C GLN A 105 -23.25 -5.31 36.74
N GLN A 106 -22.11 -4.61 36.78
CA GLN A 106 -21.71 -3.81 37.93
C GLN A 106 -22.48 -2.48 38.02
N GLY A 107 -22.76 -1.83 36.91
CA GLY A 107 -23.66 -0.68 36.87
C GLY A 107 -25.06 -1.05 37.30
N ASN A 108 -25.56 -2.22 36.91
CA ASN A 108 -26.83 -2.76 37.35
C ASN A 108 -26.79 -3.18 38.82
N ALA A 109 -25.69 -3.71 39.36
CA ALA A 109 -25.56 -4.03 40.78
C ALA A 109 -25.53 -2.77 41.66
N LEU A 110 -24.89 -1.69 41.24
CA LEU A 110 -24.96 -0.37 41.85
C LEU A 110 -26.40 0.21 41.77
N GLY A 111 -27.04 0.09 40.60
CA GLY A 111 -28.44 0.47 40.43
C GLY A 111 -29.36 -0.33 41.32
N GLN A 112 -29.16 -1.62 41.48
CA GLN A 112 -29.95 -2.49 42.37
C GLN A 112 -29.78 -2.11 43.83
N SER A 113 -28.56 -1.82 44.32
CA SER A 113 -28.33 -1.32 45.66
C SER A 113 -28.98 0.06 45.91
N VAL A 114 -29.07 0.88 44.85
CA VAL A 114 -29.81 2.14 44.90
C VAL A 114 -31.31 1.87 45.04
N VAL A 115 -31.87 0.94 44.23
CA VAL A 115 -33.30 0.53 44.30
C VAL A 115 -33.67 0.00 45.67
N ASP A 116 -32.82 -0.79 46.30
CA ASP A 116 -33.06 -1.37 47.64
C ASP A 116 -33.05 -0.31 48.76
N ALA A 117 -32.38 0.80 48.55
CA ALA A 117 -32.35 1.93 49.48
C ALA A 117 -33.50 2.95 49.34
N PHE A 118 -34.23 2.88 48.22
CA PHE A 118 -35.32 3.84 47.93
C PHE A 118 -36.61 3.54 48.67
N ARG A 119 -36.81 4.20 49.82
CA ARG A 119 -38.06 4.17 50.58
C ARG A 119 -38.87 5.49 50.59
N THR A 120 -38.48 6.54 49.80
CA THR A 120 -39.06 7.88 49.90
C THR A 120 -39.27 8.56 48.57
N ASP A 121 -40.07 9.64 48.54
CA ASP A 121 -40.40 10.44 47.34
C ASP A 121 -39.15 11.02 46.66
N THR A 122 -38.84 10.48 45.50
CA THR A 122 -37.64 10.76 44.74
C THR A 122 -37.96 11.21 43.32
N ARG A 123 -38.96 12.06 43.11
CA ARG A 123 -39.40 12.51 41.77
C ARG A 123 -38.32 13.22 40.99
N ASN A 124 -37.40 13.93 41.65
CA ASN A 124 -36.28 14.62 41.04
C ASN A 124 -34.97 14.02 41.54
N MET A 125 -34.26 13.32 40.65
CA MET A 125 -32.98 12.72 40.98
C MET A 125 -31.87 13.35 40.18
N TRP A 126 -30.87 13.81 40.87
CA TRP A 126 -29.56 14.18 40.29
C TRP A 126 -28.54 13.16 40.75
N ALA A 127 -27.81 12.59 39.77
CA ALA A 127 -26.70 11.69 40.05
C ALA A 127 -25.50 12.12 39.23
N GLY A 128 -24.34 12.12 39.85
CA GLY A 128 -23.09 12.35 39.19
C GLY A 128 -22.02 11.37 39.70
N SER A 129 -21.14 10.90 38.83
CA SER A 129 -20.03 10.08 39.26
C SER A 129 -18.78 10.40 38.46
N VAL A 130 -17.64 10.39 39.11
CA VAL A 130 -16.33 10.37 38.48
C VAL A 130 -15.68 9.03 38.85
N MET A 131 -15.38 8.22 37.84
CA MET A 131 -14.81 6.89 38.04
C MET A 131 -13.44 6.80 37.39
N VAL A 132 -12.49 6.23 38.11
CA VAL A 132 -11.14 5.92 37.63
C VAL A 132 -11.01 4.41 37.55
N ARG A 133 -10.55 3.92 36.40
CA ARG A 133 -10.28 2.50 36.19
C ARG A 133 -8.87 2.30 35.67
N GLN A 134 -8.06 1.56 36.41
CA GLN A 134 -6.69 1.17 36.04
C GLN A 134 -6.62 -0.33 35.80
N PRO A 135 -6.42 -0.81 34.56
CA PRO A 135 -6.16 -2.21 34.32
C PRO A 135 -4.78 -2.57 34.89
N ILE A 136 -4.73 -3.58 35.75
CA ILE A 136 -3.48 -4.14 36.32
C ILE A 136 -3.04 -5.34 35.47
N TYR A 137 -3.97 -6.27 35.23
CA TYR A 137 -3.72 -7.45 34.41
C TYR A 137 -4.96 -7.79 33.61
N MET A 138 -4.80 -7.92 32.27
CA MET A 138 -5.88 -8.19 31.32
C MET A 138 -5.59 -9.46 30.51
N GLY A 139 -5.10 -10.52 31.18
CA GLY A 139 -4.75 -11.77 30.48
C GLY A 139 -3.64 -11.62 29.42
N GLY A 140 -2.89 -10.51 29.43
CA GLY A 140 -1.91 -10.18 28.41
C GLY A 140 -2.48 -9.43 27.17
N ALA A 141 -3.78 -9.13 27.15
CA ALA A 141 -4.44 -8.46 26.00
C ALA A 141 -3.80 -7.10 25.67
N ILE A 142 -3.51 -6.27 26.70
CA ILE A 142 -2.91 -4.95 26.49
C ILE A 142 -1.52 -5.08 25.89
N ILE A 143 -0.73 -6.07 26.35
CA ILE A 143 0.62 -6.35 25.83
C ILE A 143 0.54 -6.77 24.37
N ALA A 144 -0.34 -7.72 24.03
CA ALA A 144 -0.53 -8.19 22.66
C ALA A 144 -1.03 -7.07 21.73
N ALA A 145 -1.98 -6.25 22.19
CA ALA A 145 -2.49 -5.10 21.43
C ALA A 145 -1.40 -4.04 21.17
N ASN A 146 -0.54 -3.76 22.14
CA ASN A 146 0.59 -2.84 21.97
C ASN A 146 1.63 -3.42 20.99
N LYS A 147 1.94 -4.71 21.06
CA LYS A 147 2.82 -5.37 20.08
C LYS A 147 2.23 -5.31 18.67
N ILE A 148 0.93 -5.53 18.50
CA ILE A 148 0.26 -5.38 17.20
C ILE A 148 0.41 -3.95 16.67
N ALA A 149 0.26 -2.94 17.52
CA ALA A 149 0.43 -1.55 17.13
C ALA A 149 1.89 -1.21 16.79
N ASP A 150 2.87 -1.75 17.52
CA ASP A 150 4.29 -1.61 17.21
C ASP A 150 4.63 -2.25 15.83
N ILE A 151 4.12 -3.45 15.57
CA ILE A 151 4.29 -4.13 14.27
C ILE A 151 3.56 -3.37 13.17
N GLY A 152 2.39 -2.79 13.45
CA GLY A 152 1.63 -1.96 12.52
C GLY A 152 2.43 -0.73 12.04
N GLU A 153 3.20 -0.10 12.93
CA GLU A 153 4.13 0.98 12.56
C GLU A 153 5.24 0.45 11.63
N GLN A 154 5.82 -0.72 11.92
CA GLN A 154 6.83 -1.35 11.05
C GLN A 154 6.28 -1.69 9.67
N ILE A 155 5.02 -2.13 9.57
CA ILE A 155 4.36 -2.37 8.28
C ILE A 155 4.24 -1.06 7.50
N ALA A 156 3.86 0.03 8.16
CA ALA A 156 3.74 1.33 7.50
C ALA A 156 5.12 1.86 7.01
N ASP A 157 6.20 1.59 7.73
CA ASP A 157 7.57 1.87 7.29
C ASP A 157 7.95 1.04 6.07
N ASN A 158 7.70 -0.25 6.10
CA ASN A 158 7.96 -1.14 4.97
C ASN A 158 7.09 -0.82 3.74
N ASP A 159 5.82 -0.38 3.94
CA ASP A 159 4.96 0.12 2.86
C ASP A 159 5.55 1.38 2.20
N LEU A 160 6.11 2.29 3.01
CA LEU A 160 6.80 3.48 2.48
C LEU A 160 8.03 3.10 1.66
N ASP A 161 8.85 2.15 2.14
CA ASP A 161 10.02 1.63 1.40
C ASP A 161 9.58 0.99 0.08
N MET A 162 8.55 0.13 0.11
CA MET A 162 7.99 -0.52 -1.07
C MET A 162 7.46 0.50 -2.09
N GLN A 163 6.70 1.49 -1.62
CA GLN A 163 6.16 2.54 -2.48
C GLN A 163 7.26 3.42 -3.06
N THR A 164 8.36 3.65 -2.32
CA THR A 164 9.53 4.38 -2.80
C THR A 164 10.20 3.62 -3.94
N GLN A 165 10.48 2.33 -3.78
CA GLN A 165 11.06 1.49 -4.82
C GLN A 165 10.14 1.37 -6.05
N GLN A 166 8.83 1.25 -5.84
CA GLN A 166 7.87 1.21 -6.94
C GLN A 166 7.82 2.53 -7.71
N THR A 167 7.89 3.66 -7.00
CA THR A 167 7.90 5.00 -7.61
C THR A 167 9.19 5.22 -8.42
N LEU A 168 10.35 4.85 -7.86
CA LEU A 168 11.63 4.93 -8.57
C LEU A 168 11.61 4.07 -9.83
N TYR A 169 11.14 2.84 -9.73
CA TYR A 169 11.00 1.95 -10.89
C TYR A 169 10.11 2.55 -11.99
N SER A 170 8.98 3.14 -11.60
CA SER A 170 8.08 3.79 -12.56
C SER A 170 8.69 5.04 -13.20
N ILE A 171 9.49 5.81 -12.45
CA ILE A 171 10.23 6.96 -12.95
C ILE A 171 11.30 6.50 -13.94
N ASP A 172 12.07 5.47 -13.62
CA ASP A 172 13.09 4.93 -14.51
C ASP A 172 12.48 4.40 -15.82
N GLN A 173 11.34 3.69 -15.73
CA GLN A 173 10.61 3.26 -16.93
C GLN A 173 10.16 4.44 -17.80
N ALA A 174 9.57 5.46 -17.20
CA ALA A 174 9.12 6.65 -17.91
C ALA A 174 10.30 7.45 -18.50
N TYR A 175 11.43 7.50 -17.77
CA TYR A 175 12.66 8.14 -18.22
C TYR A 175 13.21 7.46 -19.48
N TRP A 176 13.41 6.14 -19.44
CA TRP A 176 13.95 5.40 -20.58
C TRP A 176 12.96 5.35 -21.75
N LEU A 177 11.65 5.37 -21.50
CA LEU A 177 10.65 5.53 -22.54
C LEU A 177 10.80 6.88 -23.27
N ALA A 178 10.97 7.97 -22.53
CA ALA A 178 11.15 9.29 -23.12
C ALA A 178 12.48 9.40 -23.91
N VAL A 179 13.56 8.79 -23.39
CA VAL A 179 14.85 8.68 -24.12
C VAL A 179 14.67 7.89 -25.42
N SER A 180 13.98 6.73 -25.37
CA SER A 180 13.67 5.92 -26.55
C SER A 180 12.92 6.73 -27.62
N LEU A 181 11.86 7.43 -27.21
CA LEU A 181 11.05 8.22 -28.13
C LEU A 181 11.81 9.41 -28.73
N LYS A 182 12.73 10.01 -27.99
CA LYS A 182 13.62 11.05 -28.53
C LYS A 182 14.57 10.48 -29.60
N GLN A 183 15.14 9.31 -29.36
CA GLN A 183 16.01 8.63 -30.33
C GLN A 183 15.20 8.21 -31.59
N LYS A 184 13.97 7.71 -31.41
CA LYS A 184 13.05 7.37 -32.51
C LYS A 184 12.62 8.60 -33.29
N TYR A 185 12.40 9.74 -32.64
CA TYR A 185 12.13 11.01 -33.30
C TYR A 185 13.32 11.42 -34.21
N LYS A 186 14.56 11.35 -33.70
CA LYS A 186 15.76 11.62 -34.50
C LYS A 186 15.88 10.66 -35.69
N LEU A 187 15.63 9.37 -35.47
CA LEU A 187 15.63 8.35 -36.52
C LEU A 187 14.56 8.64 -37.58
N ALA A 188 13.34 9.00 -37.18
CA ALA A 188 12.27 9.34 -38.10
C ALA A 188 12.61 10.57 -38.96
N THR A 189 13.23 11.59 -38.35
CA THR A 189 13.72 12.78 -39.06
C THR A 189 14.80 12.40 -40.09
N SER A 190 15.81 11.60 -39.69
CA SER A 190 16.87 11.15 -40.59
C SER A 190 16.32 10.27 -41.72
N TYR A 191 15.38 9.41 -41.43
CA TYR A 191 14.69 8.59 -42.45
C TYR A 191 13.89 9.45 -43.43
N HIS A 192 13.16 10.46 -42.96
CA HIS A 192 12.44 11.40 -43.81
C HIS A 192 13.38 12.14 -44.77
N GLU A 193 14.53 12.62 -44.28
CA GLU A 193 15.54 13.28 -45.14
C GLU A 193 16.10 12.33 -46.24
N LEU A 194 16.31 11.06 -45.90
CA LEU A 194 16.73 10.05 -46.89
C LEU A 194 15.70 9.81 -47.95
N VAL A 195 14.42 9.65 -47.59
CA VAL A 195 13.32 9.41 -48.52
C VAL A 195 13.05 10.65 -49.38
N LYS A 196 13.11 11.84 -48.77
CA LYS A 196 12.93 13.12 -49.47
C LYS A 196 14.00 13.32 -50.55
N LYS A 197 15.26 13.00 -50.24
CA LYS A 197 16.34 13.06 -51.22
C LYS A 197 16.12 12.07 -52.37
N LEU A 198 15.68 10.84 -52.08
CA LEU A 198 15.30 9.89 -53.12
C LEU A 198 14.16 10.44 -53.99
N ASN A 199 13.15 11.07 -53.38
CA ASN A 199 12.03 11.70 -54.07
C ASN A 199 12.52 12.77 -55.04
N GLU A 200 13.38 13.68 -54.60
CA GLU A 200 13.98 14.73 -55.48
C GLU A 200 14.76 14.13 -56.66
N ASP A 201 15.53 13.08 -56.42
CA ASP A 201 16.32 12.42 -57.45
C ASP A 201 15.41 11.70 -58.47
N VAL A 202 14.37 10.98 -58.02
CA VAL A 202 13.40 10.31 -58.88
C VAL A 202 12.60 11.32 -59.72
N HIS A 203 12.20 12.45 -59.14
CA HIS A 203 11.50 13.51 -59.90
C HIS A 203 12.37 14.12 -61.00
N LYS A 204 13.68 14.30 -60.77
CA LYS A 204 14.63 14.72 -61.80
C LYS A 204 14.75 13.66 -62.91
N MET A 205 14.79 12.38 -62.55
CA MET A 205 14.83 11.27 -63.52
C MET A 205 13.56 11.19 -64.38
N ILE A 206 12.38 11.49 -63.81
CA ILE A 206 11.12 11.58 -64.54
C ILE A 206 11.19 12.71 -65.56
N GLN A 207 11.71 13.89 -65.18
CA GLN A 207 11.87 15.02 -66.09
C GLN A 207 12.81 14.70 -67.27
N GLN A 208 13.80 13.83 -67.03
CA GLN A 208 14.72 13.36 -68.05
C GLN A 208 14.22 12.14 -68.86
N GLY A 209 13.02 11.62 -68.53
CA GLY A 209 12.44 10.46 -69.20
C GLY A 209 13.05 9.10 -68.80
N VAL A 210 13.82 9.04 -67.76
CA VAL A 210 14.51 7.83 -67.27
C VAL A 210 13.71 7.05 -66.22
N ALA A 211 12.77 7.71 -65.52
CA ALA A 211 11.87 7.09 -64.54
C ALA A 211 10.40 7.33 -64.91
N THR A 212 9.49 6.48 -64.40
CA THR A 212 8.06 6.58 -64.69
C THR A 212 7.34 7.47 -63.63
N LYS A 213 6.19 8.06 -64.04
CA LYS A 213 5.33 8.78 -63.10
C LYS A 213 4.88 7.90 -61.92
N ALA A 214 4.71 6.58 -62.17
CA ALA A 214 4.34 5.63 -61.12
C ALA A 214 5.45 5.51 -60.05
N ASP A 215 6.71 5.57 -60.40
CA ASP A 215 7.83 5.52 -59.45
C ASP A 215 7.88 6.77 -58.58
N GLY A 216 7.61 7.96 -59.19
CA GLY A 216 7.47 9.19 -58.41
C GLY A 216 6.34 9.11 -57.36
N LEU A 217 5.15 8.66 -57.76
CA LEU A 217 4.03 8.50 -56.82
C LEU A 217 4.29 7.52 -55.70
N LYS A 218 5.07 6.41 -55.94
CA LYS A 218 5.47 5.49 -54.90
C LYS A 218 6.34 6.18 -53.84
N VAL A 219 7.29 7.01 -54.27
CA VAL A 219 8.18 7.73 -53.34
C VAL A 219 7.44 8.86 -52.64
N ASP A 220 6.50 9.56 -53.29
CA ASP A 220 5.64 10.56 -52.64
C ASP A 220 4.87 9.95 -51.46
N VAL A 221 4.28 8.75 -51.64
CA VAL A 221 3.63 8.02 -50.52
C VAL A 221 4.59 7.75 -49.38
N LYS A 222 5.85 7.37 -49.70
CA LYS A 222 6.87 7.11 -48.63
C LYS A 222 7.29 8.38 -47.90
N VAL A 223 7.37 9.53 -48.57
CA VAL A 223 7.62 10.82 -47.89
C VAL A 223 6.50 11.11 -46.89
N ASN A 224 5.25 10.99 -47.33
CA ASN A 224 4.09 11.22 -46.44
C ASN A 224 4.04 10.24 -45.26
N GLU A 225 4.37 8.94 -45.48
CA GLU A 225 4.51 7.96 -44.38
C GLU A 225 5.61 8.36 -43.40
N ALA A 226 6.73 8.89 -43.89
CA ALA A 226 7.83 9.34 -43.02
C ALA A 226 7.44 10.59 -42.21
N GLU A 227 6.72 11.54 -42.79
CA GLU A 227 6.18 12.70 -42.05
C GLU A 227 5.19 12.29 -40.96
N MET A 228 4.30 11.33 -41.25
CA MET A 228 3.41 10.78 -40.18
C MET A 228 4.18 10.14 -39.07
N LYS A 229 5.29 9.42 -39.33
CA LYS A 229 6.15 8.84 -38.31
C LYS A 229 6.84 9.89 -37.45
N ILE A 230 7.27 11.01 -38.02
CA ILE A 230 7.82 12.14 -37.26
C ILE A 230 6.78 12.67 -36.26
N THR A 231 5.57 12.98 -36.76
CA THR A 231 4.48 13.48 -35.92
C THR A 231 4.15 12.50 -34.76
N GLN A 232 4.03 11.20 -35.08
CA GLN A 232 3.78 10.16 -34.05
C GLN A 232 4.89 10.08 -33.01
N ALA A 233 6.16 10.21 -33.42
CA ALA A 233 7.30 10.17 -32.50
C ALA A 233 7.36 11.43 -31.63
N GLU A 234 7.03 12.60 -32.21
CA GLU A 234 6.97 13.88 -31.49
C GLU A 234 5.86 13.88 -30.44
N ASP A 235 4.65 13.49 -30.82
CA ASP A 235 3.52 13.37 -29.89
C ASP A 235 3.82 12.40 -28.77
N GLY A 236 4.39 11.23 -29.09
CA GLY A 236 4.81 10.25 -28.12
C GLY A 236 5.84 10.79 -27.14
N LEU A 237 6.83 11.57 -27.64
CA LEU A 237 7.85 12.20 -26.80
C LEU A 237 7.24 13.23 -25.84
N VAL A 238 6.34 14.06 -26.32
CA VAL A 238 5.63 15.06 -25.46
C VAL A 238 4.86 14.35 -24.36
N LEU A 239 4.04 13.34 -24.71
CA LEU A 239 3.25 12.58 -23.74
C LEU A 239 4.13 11.84 -22.72
N SER A 240 5.25 11.25 -23.16
CA SER A 240 6.17 10.56 -22.24
C SER A 240 6.86 11.52 -21.26
N LYS A 241 7.24 12.71 -21.70
CA LYS A 241 7.78 13.76 -20.84
C LYS A 241 6.72 14.27 -19.85
N MET A 242 5.46 14.42 -20.27
CA MET A 242 4.35 14.76 -19.36
C MET A 242 4.13 13.69 -18.29
N LEU A 243 4.18 12.40 -18.66
CA LEU A 243 4.10 11.27 -17.71
C LEU A 243 5.25 11.33 -16.70
N LEU A 244 6.47 11.57 -17.17
CA LEU A 244 7.64 11.68 -16.29
C LEU A 244 7.49 12.85 -15.31
N CYS A 245 7.02 14.01 -15.77
CA CYS A 245 6.73 15.16 -14.93
C CYS A 245 5.69 14.81 -13.85
N GLN A 246 4.61 14.14 -14.23
CA GLN A 246 3.56 13.71 -13.30
C GLN A 246 4.10 12.75 -12.22
N LEU A 247 4.92 11.76 -12.60
CA LEU A 247 5.55 10.82 -11.65
C LEU A 247 6.54 11.52 -10.72
N CYS A 248 7.27 12.51 -11.22
CA CYS A 248 8.19 13.32 -10.42
C CYS A 248 7.48 14.38 -9.54
N GLY A 249 6.18 14.61 -9.74
CA GLY A 249 5.43 15.66 -9.07
C GLY A 249 5.81 17.07 -9.54
N ILE A 250 6.18 17.21 -10.81
CA ILE A 250 6.50 18.45 -11.50
C ILE A 250 5.30 18.84 -12.37
N PRO A 251 5.03 20.13 -12.62
CA PRO A 251 3.97 20.55 -13.54
C PRO A 251 4.12 19.93 -14.93
N MET A 252 3.05 19.33 -15.46
CA MET A 252 3.08 18.59 -16.74
C MET A 252 3.44 19.45 -17.95
N ASN A 253 3.27 20.78 -17.87
CA ASN A 253 3.62 21.73 -18.92
C ASN A 253 5.07 22.23 -18.84
N GLN A 254 5.86 21.77 -17.85
CA GLN A 254 7.26 22.14 -17.74
C GLN A 254 8.09 21.44 -18.81
N GLN A 255 8.84 22.21 -19.57
CA GLN A 255 9.82 21.64 -20.49
C GLN A 255 11.00 21.07 -19.71
N ILE A 256 11.30 19.80 -19.96
CA ILE A 256 12.41 19.07 -19.36
C ILE A 256 13.32 18.51 -20.45
N THR A 257 14.63 18.56 -20.20
CA THR A 257 15.67 17.92 -21.03
C THR A 257 16.26 16.77 -20.23
N LEU A 258 16.39 15.62 -20.83
CA LEU A 258 16.92 14.42 -20.19
C LEU A 258 18.42 14.29 -20.46
N ALA A 259 19.18 13.84 -19.48
CA ALA A 259 20.65 13.75 -19.57
C ALA A 259 21.14 12.81 -20.67
N ASP A 260 20.32 11.81 -21.06
CA ASP A 260 20.68 10.77 -22.01
C ASP A 260 19.96 10.91 -23.36
N GLU A 261 19.07 11.93 -23.54
CA GLU A 261 18.22 12.02 -24.76
C GLU A 261 19.00 12.31 -26.05
N ASP A 262 20.21 12.85 -25.93
CA ASP A 262 21.04 13.24 -27.07
C ASP A 262 22.29 12.35 -27.23
N LYS A 263 22.48 11.34 -26.39
CA LYS A 263 23.61 10.41 -26.48
C LYS A 263 23.43 9.49 -27.72
N GLU A 264 24.46 9.39 -28.56
CA GLU A 264 24.46 8.51 -29.73
C GLU A 264 24.50 7.02 -29.38
N SER A 265 25.10 6.68 -28.26
CA SER A 265 25.13 5.32 -27.72
C SER A 265 24.90 5.36 -26.22
N LEU A 266 23.95 4.56 -25.76
CA LEU A 266 23.69 4.36 -24.33
C LEU A 266 24.72 3.36 -23.80
N ALA A 267 25.90 3.87 -23.39
CA ALA A 267 26.97 3.05 -22.83
C ALA A 267 26.42 2.09 -21.77
N LEU A 268 26.65 0.80 -21.95
CA LEU A 268 26.25 -0.25 -21.03
C LEU A 268 27.16 -0.24 -19.80
N SER A 269 26.87 0.62 -18.83
CA SER A 269 27.54 0.59 -17.53
C SER A 269 26.82 -0.45 -16.66
N GLY A 270 27.28 -1.68 -16.70
CA GLY A 270 26.81 -2.75 -15.84
C GLY A 270 27.66 -3.98 -16.03
N THR A 271 28.43 -4.36 -15.02
CA THR A 271 29.10 -5.65 -14.99
C THR A 271 28.03 -6.75 -15.00
N PRO A 272 28.10 -7.71 -15.92
CA PRO A 272 27.26 -8.89 -15.84
C PRO A 272 27.52 -9.61 -14.51
N VAL A 273 26.48 -9.94 -13.78
CA VAL A 273 26.60 -10.88 -12.64
C VAL A 273 26.79 -12.27 -13.26
N ASP A 274 28.04 -12.67 -13.49
CA ASP A 274 28.35 -13.79 -14.36
C ASP A 274 28.60 -15.12 -13.65
N THR A 275 28.75 -15.13 -12.32
CA THR A 275 28.98 -16.37 -11.58
C THR A 275 27.71 -16.85 -10.86
N GLU A 276 27.45 -18.16 -10.87
CA GLU A 276 26.35 -18.80 -10.15
C GLU A 276 26.38 -18.45 -8.65
N GLN A 277 27.58 -18.38 -8.07
CA GLN A 277 27.77 -17.97 -6.67
C GLN A 277 27.31 -16.53 -6.39
N GLN A 278 27.58 -15.59 -7.30
CA GLN A 278 27.09 -14.20 -7.17
C GLN A 278 25.56 -14.12 -7.30
N ARG A 279 24.94 -14.98 -8.12
CA ARG A 279 23.48 -15.05 -8.26
C ARG A 279 22.80 -15.58 -7.01
N VAL A 280 23.35 -16.63 -6.42
CA VAL A 280 22.84 -17.21 -5.17
C VAL A 280 22.99 -16.19 -4.04
N ALA A 281 24.17 -15.58 -3.88
CA ALA A 281 24.39 -14.56 -2.85
C ALA A 281 23.47 -13.34 -3.02
N ALA A 282 23.20 -12.90 -4.25
CA ALA A 282 22.27 -11.81 -4.54
C ALA A 282 20.81 -12.19 -4.20
N SER A 283 20.44 -13.45 -4.50
CA SER A 283 19.11 -13.97 -4.14
C SER A 283 18.91 -14.05 -2.63
N ASP A 284 19.89 -14.54 -1.88
CA ASP A 284 19.84 -14.62 -0.42
C ASP A 284 19.81 -13.23 0.24
N SER A 285 20.59 -12.29 -0.31
CA SER A 285 20.52 -10.89 0.13
C SER A 285 19.14 -10.28 -0.10
N ALA A 286 18.51 -10.54 -1.26
CA ALA A 286 17.19 -10.04 -1.58
C ALA A 286 16.12 -10.52 -0.59
N MET A 287 16.24 -11.73 -0.03
CA MET A 287 15.30 -12.24 0.98
C MET A 287 15.26 -11.38 2.25
N ASN A 288 16.34 -10.67 2.57
CA ASN A 288 16.42 -9.81 3.75
C ASN A 288 16.13 -8.35 3.43
N THR A 289 16.31 -7.89 2.19
CA THR A 289 16.18 -6.49 1.81
C THR A 289 14.79 -6.13 1.31
N ARG A 290 14.02 -7.07 0.77
CA ARG A 290 12.72 -6.79 0.16
C ARG A 290 11.66 -6.39 1.19
N PRO A 291 11.04 -5.20 1.02
CA PRO A 291 10.02 -4.71 1.95
C PRO A 291 8.78 -5.60 1.98
N GLU A 292 8.42 -6.24 0.87
CA GLU A 292 7.24 -7.12 0.79
C GLU A 292 7.37 -8.33 1.74
N LEU A 293 8.57 -8.93 1.83
CA LEU A 293 8.81 -10.06 2.75
C LEU A 293 8.79 -9.61 4.20
N ARG A 294 9.36 -8.43 4.50
CA ARG A 294 9.28 -7.84 5.83
C ARG A 294 7.84 -7.57 6.26
N MET A 295 6.99 -7.06 5.34
CA MET A 295 5.56 -6.86 5.59
C MET A 295 4.82 -8.16 5.86
N LEU A 296 5.10 -9.23 5.10
CA LEU A 296 4.50 -10.55 5.33
C LEU A 296 4.96 -11.18 6.64
N GLN A 297 6.25 -11.03 7.00
CA GLN A 297 6.76 -11.45 8.30
C GLN A 297 6.05 -10.70 9.43
N ASN A 298 5.89 -9.40 9.32
CA ASN A 298 5.14 -8.58 10.26
C ASN A 298 3.66 -9.03 10.35
N THR A 299 3.04 -9.39 9.23
CA THR A 299 1.66 -9.91 9.20
C THR A 299 1.55 -11.25 9.95
N LEU A 300 2.54 -12.14 9.78
CA LEU A 300 2.64 -13.37 10.55
C LEU A 300 2.77 -13.08 12.05
N ASP A 301 3.60 -12.11 12.42
CA ASP A 301 3.81 -11.76 13.82
C ASP A 301 2.56 -11.09 14.43
N ILE A 302 1.82 -10.29 13.68
CA ILE A 302 0.47 -9.82 14.07
C ILE A 302 -0.46 -11.00 14.30
N SER A 303 -0.49 -11.99 13.44
CA SER A 303 -1.35 -13.17 13.59
C SER A 303 -1.02 -13.97 14.84
N LYS A 304 0.29 -14.09 15.19
CA LYS A 304 0.72 -14.69 16.45
C LYS A 304 0.24 -13.86 17.67
N GLN A 305 0.33 -12.53 17.62
CA GLN A 305 -0.18 -11.67 18.69
C GLN A 305 -1.71 -11.67 18.77
N ALA A 306 -2.42 -11.78 17.64
CA ALA A 306 -3.86 -11.98 17.61
C ALA A 306 -4.26 -13.30 18.31
N THR A 307 -3.47 -14.36 18.14
CA THR A 307 -3.65 -15.61 18.90
C THR A 307 -3.50 -15.38 20.41
N ASN A 308 -2.54 -14.53 20.84
CA ASN A 308 -2.38 -14.16 22.24
C ASN A 308 -3.56 -13.31 22.76
N LEU A 309 -4.13 -12.43 21.93
CA LEU A 309 -5.36 -11.68 22.25
C LEU A 309 -6.55 -12.61 22.48
N VAL A 310 -6.73 -13.59 21.61
CA VAL A 310 -7.79 -14.61 21.76
C VAL A 310 -7.60 -15.39 23.06
N ARG A 311 -6.37 -15.78 23.38
CA ARG A 311 -6.05 -16.49 24.63
C ARG A 311 -6.30 -15.62 25.85
N ALA A 312 -6.00 -14.32 25.77
CA ALA A 312 -6.14 -13.39 26.89
C ALA A 312 -7.57 -13.32 27.42
N VAL A 313 -8.58 -13.53 26.57
CA VAL A 313 -10.00 -13.51 26.96
C VAL A 313 -10.34 -14.57 28.02
N TYR A 314 -9.62 -15.69 28.01
CA TYR A 314 -9.85 -16.84 28.89
C TYR A 314 -8.91 -16.85 30.10
N LEU A 315 -8.11 -15.81 30.25
CA LEU A 315 -7.22 -15.63 31.40
C LEU A 315 -7.85 -14.67 32.44
N PRO A 316 -7.41 -14.68 33.68
CA PRO A 316 -7.90 -13.75 34.69
C PRO A 316 -7.70 -12.28 34.26
N HIS A 317 -8.63 -11.43 34.69
CA HIS A 317 -8.54 -9.98 34.52
C HIS A 317 -8.61 -9.30 35.86
N VAL A 318 -7.69 -8.37 36.10
CA VAL A 318 -7.59 -7.62 37.35
C VAL A 318 -7.54 -6.13 37.01
N ALA A 319 -8.43 -5.35 37.60
CA ALA A 319 -8.45 -3.91 37.50
C ALA A 319 -8.64 -3.25 38.87
N LEU A 320 -7.91 -2.17 39.10
CA LEU A 320 -8.16 -1.25 40.19
C LEU A 320 -9.24 -0.26 39.75
N THR A 321 -10.23 -0.04 40.58
CA THR A 321 -11.30 0.92 40.37
C THR A 321 -11.40 1.85 41.56
N GLY A 322 -11.73 3.10 41.28
CA GLY A 322 -12.05 4.07 42.34
C GLY A 322 -12.95 5.15 41.78
N GLY A 323 -13.73 5.76 42.62
CA GLY A 323 -14.60 6.81 42.15
C GLY A 323 -15.20 7.64 43.28
N TYR A 324 -15.84 8.71 42.84
CA TYR A 324 -16.68 9.54 43.70
C TYR A 324 -18.05 9.65 43.03
N THR A 325 -19.06 9.24 43.79
CA THR A 325 -20.47 9.35 43.34
C THR A 325 -21.19 10.34 44.20
N ILE A 326 -21.90 11.31 43.59
CA ILE A 326 -22.71 12.31 44.26
C ILE A 326 -24.15 12.17 43.77
N SER A 327 -25.10 12.32 44.70
CA SER A 327 -26.52 12.29 44.34
C SER A 327 -27.36 13.28 45.17
N ASN A 328 -28.48 13.68 44.63
CA ASN A 328 -29.54 14.41 45.29
C ASN A 328 -30.89 13.83 44.82
N PRO A 329 -31.72 13.24 45.69
CA PRO A 329 -31.49 12.97 47.12
C PRO A 329 -30.25 12.10 47.42
N ASN A 330 -29.68 12.24 48.61
CA ASN A 330 -28.58 11.44 49.07
C ASN A 330 -29.00 9.98 49.24
N VAL A 331 -28.67 9.12 48.28
CA VAL A 331 -29.02 7.70 48.29
C VAL A 331 -28.29 6.88 49.38
N PHE A 332 -27.21 7.43 49.90
CA PHE A 332 -26.34 6.75 50.92
C PHE A 332 -26.78 7.10 52.34
N ASN A 333 -27.67 8.08 52.55
CA ASN A 333 -28.12 8.47 53.88
C ASN A 333 -29.62 8.80 53.88
N GLY A 334 -30.47 7.77 53.73
CA GLY A 334 -31.92 7.87 53.88
C GLY A 334 -32.64 8.81 52.93
N PHE A 335 -32.09 9.09 51.74
CA PHE A 335 -32.66 9.97 50.74
C PHE A 335 -32.87 11.42 51.16
N GLU A 336 -32.02 11.91 52.07
CA GLU A 336 -32.01 13.32 52.45
C GLU A 336 -31.89 14.22 51.19
N LYS A 337 -32.78 15.21 51.04
CA LYS A 337 -32.82 16.13 49.90
C LYS A 337 -31.65 17.11 49.91
N LYS A 338 -30.44 16.63 49.85
CA LYS A 338 -29.21 17.42 49.70
C LYS A 338 -28.19 16.66 48.85
N PHE A 339 -27.31 17.40 48.18
CA PHE A 339 -26.16 16.78 47.49
C PHE A 339 -25.22 16.23 48.52
N ALA A 340 -24.94 14.92 48.42
CA ALA A 340 -23.89 14.28 49.20
C ALA A 340 -23.26 13.18 48.32
N GLY A 341 -21.98 12.94 48.58
CA GLY A 341 -21.22 12.00 47.79
C GLY A 341 -20.42 11.03 48.64
N VAL A 342 -20.08 9.90 48.04
CA VAL A 342 -19.27 8.84 48.63
C VAL A 342 -18.14 8.50 47.66
N TRP A 343 -16.95 8.33 48.16
CA TRP A 343 -15.85 7.78 47.41
C TRP A 343 -15.73 6.28 47.67
N ASN A 344 -15.26 5.55 46.64
CA ASN A 344 -14.96 4.13 46.73
C ASN A 344 -13.63 3.82 46.05
N VAL A 345 -12.92 2.82 46.59
CA VAL A 345 -11.74 2.21 45.93
C VAL A 345 -11.90 0.71 46.07
N GLY A 346 -11.63 -0.01 44.99
CA GLY A 346 -11.76 -1.45 44.98
C GLY A 346 -10.91 -2.11 43.89
N VAL A 347 -10.80 -3.42 44.00
CA VAL A 347 -10.15 -4.29 43.02
C VAL A 347 -11.22 -5.19 42.43
N ILE A 348 -11.28 -5.21 41.09
CA ILE A 348 -12.15 -6.13 40.38
C ILE A 348 -11.29 -7.25 39.84
N VAL A 349 -11.63 -8.49 40.19
CA VAL A 349 -11.00 -9.70 39.65
C VAL A 349 -12.07 -10.52 38.95
N GLN A 350 -11.83 -10.78 37.67
CA GLN A 350 -12.70 -11.63 36.84
C GLN A 350 -11.89 -12.84 36.39
N VAL A 351 -12.41 -14.04 36.67
CA VAL A 351 -11.81 -15.31 36.25
C VAL A 351 -12.85 -16.11 35.48
N PRO A 352 -12.68 -16.32 34.18
CA PRO A 352 -13.54 -17.21 33.40
C PRO A 352 -13.32 -18.65 33.87
N VAL A 353 -14.32 -19.30 34.47
CA VAL A 353 -14.15 -20.64 35.03
C VAL A 353 -14.51 -21.74 34.06
N TRP A 354 -15.59 -21.56 33.29
CA TRP A 354 -16.09 -22.58 32.38
C TRP A 354 -16.74 -21.98 31.12
N ASN A 355 -16.39 -22.48 29.94
CA ASN A 355 -16.89 -21.99 28.65
C ASN A 355 -17.08 -23.09 27.58
N TRP A 356 -17.32 -24.33 27.98
CA TRP A 356 -17.59 -25.45 27.09
C TRP A 356 -16.54 -25.64 25.98
N PHE A 357 -15.26 -25.44 26.29
CA PHE A 357 -14.10 -25.51 25.37
C PHE A 357 -14.07 -24.43 24.25
N ASP A 358 -14.96 -23.45 24.26
CA ASP A 358 -14.99 -22.35 23.28
C ASP A 358 -13.60 -21.71 23.13
N GLY A 359 -12.91 -21.47 24.25
CA GLY A 359 -11.56 -20.93 24.25
C GLY A 359 -10.55 -21.79 23.52
N ALA A 360 -10.62 -23.11 23.71
CA ALA A 360 -9.71 -24.06 23.06
C ALA A 360 -9.93 -24.05 21.52
N TYR A 361 -11.19 -24.05 21.06
CA TYR A 361 -11.49 -24.00 19.63
C TYR A 361 -11.09 -22.67 19.00
N LYS A 362 -11.35 -21.54 19.65
CA LYS A 362 -10.95 -20.22 19.15
C LYS A 362 -9.43 -20.06 19.08
N VAL A 363 -8.69 -20.55 20.06
CA VAL A 363 -7.21 -20.54 20.04
C VAL A 363 -6.68 -21.44 18.93
N ARG A 364 -7.29 -22.64 18.69
CA ARG A 364 -6.92 -23.51 17.58
C ARG A 364 -7.19 -22.84 16.23
N ALA A 365 -8.32 -22.18 16.08
CA ALA A 365 -8.66 -21.41 14.86
C ALA A 365 -7.66 -20.28 14.61
N ALA A 366 -7.31 -19.51 15.65
CA ALA A 366 -6.31 -18.44 15.56
C ALA A 366 -4.91 -18.97 15.20
N LYS A 367 -4.51 -20.13 15.75
CA LYS A 367 -3.25 -20.80 15.35
C LYS A 367 -3.29 -21.27 13.89
N ALA A 368 -4.42 -21.82 13.42
CA ALA A 368 -4.57 -22.19 12.02
C ALA A 368 -4.44 -20.97 11.09
N ALA A 369 -5.01 -19.82 11.47
CA ALA A 369 -4.83 -18.55 10.75
C ALA A 369 -3.35 -18.10 10.72
N SER A 370 -2.61 -18.31 11.82
CA SER A 370 -1.18 -18.03 11.85
C SER A 370 -0.38 -18.96 10.93
N ASN A 371 -0.76 -20.24 10.83
CA ASN A 371 -0.14 -21.18 9.89
C ASN A 371 -0.43 -20.80 8.43
N ILE A 372 -1.63 -20.30 8.11
CA ILE A 372 -1.94 -19.78 6.78
C ILE A 372 -1.03 -18.57 6.45
N ALA A 373 -0.84 -17.66 7.40
CA ALA A 373 0.08 -16.54 7.21
C ALA A 373 1.52 -17.00 6.96
N GLN A 374 1.97 -18.07 7.65
CA GLN A 374 3.28 -18.67 7.41
C GLN A 374 3.38 -19.25 6.00
N MET A 375 2.38 -20.02 5.56
CA MET A 375 2.36 -20.57 4.20
C MET A 375 2.38 -19.49 3.12
N ASN A 376 1.67 -18.38 3.33
CA ASN A 376 1.68 -17.25 2.40
C ASN A 376 3.07 -16.58 2.33
N LEU A 377 3.77 -16.50 3.45
CA LEU A 377 5.15 -16.00 3.49
C LEU A 377 6.09 -16.92 2.70
N ASP A 378 5.97 -18.23 2.89
CA ASP A 378 6.84 -19.22 2.22
C ASP A 378 6.54 -19.27 0.70
N ASP A 379 5.27 -19.28 0.29
CA ASP A 379 4.85 -19.16 -1.13
C ASP A 379 5.38 -17.87 -1.78
N THR A 380 5.35 -16.76 -1.05
CA THR A 380 5.87 -15.49 -1.57
C THR A 380 7.41 -15.52 -1.71
N ARG A 381 8.12 -16.20 -0.81
CA ARG A 381 9.57 -16.42 -0.97
C ARG A 381 9.89 -17.18 -2.24
N GLU A 382 9.16 -18.26 -2.52
CA GLU A 382 9.32 -19.04 -3.75
C GLU A 382 9.05 -18.20 -5.01
N LYS A 383 7.97 -17.40 -4.99
CA LYS A 383 7.64 -16.47 -6.08
C LYS A 383 8.73 -15.42 -6.30
N ILE A 384 9.35 -14.92 -5.24
CA ILE A 384 10.46 -13.98 -5.34
C ILE A 384 11.71 -14.64 -5.93
N HIS A 385 12.05 -15.87 -5.53
CA HIS A 385 13.13 -16.63 -6.16
C HIS A 385 12.89 -16.79 -7.66
N LEU A 386 11.68 -17.16 -8.06
CA LEU A 386 11.32 -17.27 -9.47
C LEU A 386 11.44 -15.91 -10.19
N GLN A 387 10.97 -14.82 -9.58
CA GLN A 387 11.04 -13.48 -10.15
C GLN A 387 12.49 -13.02 -10.37
N ILE A 388 13.39 -13.31 -9.43
CA ILE A 388 14.81 -12.99 -9.53
C ILE A 388 15.44 -13.79 -10.69
N ALA A 389 15.17 -15.11 -10.76
CA ALA A 389 15.66 -15.95 -11.84
C ALA A 389 15.15 -15.47 -13.21
N GLN A 390 13.87 -15.15 -13.33
CA GLN A 390 13.28 -14.59 -14.55
C GLN A 390 13.93 -13.24 -14.93
N SER A 391 14.17 -12.35 -13.95
CA SER A 391 14.80 -11.05 -14.21
C SER A 391 16.25 -11.21 -14.69
N GLN A 392 17.01 -12.14 -14.12
CA GLN A 392 18.36 -12.47 -14.57
C GLN A 392 18.36 -13.02 -16.00
N PHE A 393 17.38 -13.89 -16.31
CA PHE A 393 17.24 -14.42 -17.66
C PHE A 393 16.91 -13.30 -18.68
N LYS A 394 16.00 -12.38 -18.33
CA LYS A 394 15.65 -11.23 -19.18
C LYS A 394 16.84 -10.33 -19.46
N VAL A 395 17.73 -10.08 -18.49
CA VAL A 395 18.96 -9.30 -18.72
C VAL A 395 19.85 -9.98 -19.76
N LYS A 396 20.07 -11.30 -19.66
CA LYS A 396 20.86 -12.05 -20.65
C LYS A 396 20.22 -12.04 -22.04
N GLU A 397 18.89 -12.20 -22.09
CA GLU A 397 18.12 -12.15 -23.33
C GLU A 397 18.26 -10.77 -24.01
N ALA A 398 18.10 -9.68 -23.23
CA ALA A 398 18.24 -8.31 -23.74
C ALA A 398 19.64 -8.05 -24.28
N GLN A 399 20.69 -8.48 -23.59
CA GLN A 399 22.08 -8.37 -24.07
C GLN A 399 22.31 -9.13 -25.38
N LYS A 400 21.75 -10.34 -25.50
CA LYS A 400 21.83 -11.13 -26.73
C LYS A 400 21.06 -10.46 -27.88
N LYS A 401 19.87 -9.93 -27.62
CA LYS A 401 19.09 -9.14 -28.59
C LYS A 401 19.85 -7.91 -29.08
N LEU A 402 20.50 -7.18 -28.17
CA LEU A 402 21.33 -6.04 -28.53
C LEU A 402 22.49 -6.45 -29.46
N SER A 403 23.19 -7.52 -29.13
CA SER A 403 24.31 -8.03 -30.00
C SER A 403 23.81 -8.41 -31.40
N MET A 404 22.59 -8.99 -31.50
CA MET A 404 21.98 -9.30 -32.79
C MET A 404 21.55 -8.04 -33.55
N ALA A 405 20.96 -7.06 -32.85
CA ALA A 405 20.52 -5.79 -33.45
C ALA A 405 21.69 -4.99 -33.99
N MET A 406 22.86 -5.01 -33.31
CA MET A 406 24.09 -4.38 -33.80
C MET A 406 24.59 -5.03 -35.12
N LYS A 407 24.57 -6.36 -35.21
CA LYS A 407 24.93 -7.05 -36.46
C LYS A 407 23.95 -6.75 -37.59
N ASN A 408 22.66 -6.64 -37.27
CA ASN A 408 21.64 -6.29 -38.26
C ASN A 408 21.84 -4.88 -38.81
N ILE A 409 22.27 -3.93 -37.98
CA ILE A 409 22.58 -2.58 -38.41
C ILE A 409 23.70 -2.57 -39.41
N ASP A 410 24.85 -3.21 -39.09
CA ASP A 410 26.02 -3.27 -39.97
C ASP A 410 25.61 -3.80 -41.37
N SER A 411 24.77 -4.84 -41.39
CA SER A 411 24.26 -5.42 -42.64
C SER A 411 23.28 -4.48 -43.38
N ALA A 412 22.41 -3.79 -42.62
CA ALA A 412 21.43 -2.90 -43.21
C ALA A 412 22.03 -1.60 -43.76
N GLU A 413 23.09 -1.09 -43.10
CA GLU A 413 23.85 0.09 -43.58
C GLU A 413 24.60 -0.23 -44.85
N GLU A 414 25.26 -1.38 -44.94
CA GLU A 414 25.95 -1.81 -46.16
C GLU A 414 24.95 -2.09 -47.30
N ASN A 415 23.79 -2.73 -46.99
CA ASN A 415 22.74 -2.91 -48.00
C ASN A 415 22.24 -1.58 -48.54
N LEU A 416 21.98 -0.60 -47.66
CA LEU A 416 21.56 0.74 -48.05
C LEU A 416 22.61 1.46 -48.91
N ARG A 417 23.88 1.32 -48.52
CA ARG A 417 25.01 1.86 -49.28
C ARG A 417 25.06 1.27 -50.70
N CYS A 418 24.97 -0.07 -50.81
CA CYS A 418 24.96 -0.77 -52.10
C CYS A 418 23.75 -0.40 -52.94
N ALA A 419 22.55 -0.33 -52.36
CA ALA A 419 21.33 0.05 -53.06
C ALA A 419 21.42 1.47 -53.60
N ASN A 420 21.88 2.45 -52.79
CA ASN A 420 22.06 3.83 -53.26
C ASN A 420 23.10 3.95 -54.38
N LEU A 421 24.20 3.15 -54.33
CA LEU A 421 25.22 3.13 -55.39
C LEU A 421 24.64 2.52 -56.67
N GLY A 422 24.00 1.32 -56.56
CA GLY A 422 23.42 0.64 -57.72
C GLY A 422 22.31 1.47 -58.41
N PHE A 423 21.55 2.23 -57.61
CA PHE A 423 20.53 3.17 -58.15
C PHE A 423 21.20 4.31 -58.97
N LYS A 424 22.28 4.90 -58.46
CA LYS A 424 23.02 5.95 -59.17
C LYS A 424 23.65 5.45 -60.49
N GLU A 425 24.09 4.19 -60.48
CA GLU A 425 24.67 3.56 -61.69
C GLU A 425 23.59 2.97 -62.63
N GLY A 426 22.31 3.07 -62.29
CA GLY A 426 21.19 2.59 -63.08
C GLY A 426 20.99 1.08 -63.11
N VAL A 427 21.59 0.34 -62.17
CA VAL A 427 21.48 -1.13 -62.07
C VAL A 427 20.49 -1.61 -61.03
N MET A 428 19.94 -0.70 -60.22
CA MET A 428 18.89 -0.98 -59.22
C MET A 428 17.68 -0.08 -59.41
N GLU A 429 16.48 -0.61 -59.13
CA GLU A 429 15.24 0.12 -59.22
C GLU A 429 14.97 0.99 -57.98
N VAL A 430 14.09 1.98 -58.13
CA VAL A 430 13.60 2.83 -57.04
C VAL A 430 13.06 1.99 -55.88
N THR A 431 12.36 0.89 -56.19
CA THR A 431 11.77 -0.03 -55.24
C THR A 431 12.82 -0.73 -54.35
N ASP A 432 13.99 -1.04 -54.91
CA ASP A 432 15.08 -1.69 -54.16
C ASP A 432 15.72 -0.72 -53.15
N VAL A 433 15.89 0.56 -53.55
CA VAL A 433 16.39 1.60 -52.64
C VAL A 433 15.40 1.86 -51.52
N MET A 434 14.09 1.93 -51.82
CA MET A 434 13.05 2.10 -50.82
C MET A 434 13.01 0.92 -49.82
N ALA A 435 13.17 -0.30 -50.34
CA ALA A 435 13.28 -1.50 -49.49
C ALA A 435 14.50 -1.44 -48.57
N ALA A 436 15.67 -1.07 -49.09
CA ALA A 436 16.91 -0.92 -48.31
C ALA A 436 16.79 0.20 -47.26
N GLN A 437 16.22 1.35 -47.60
CA GLN A 437 15.95 2.44 -46.66
C GLN A 437 14.99 2.00 -45.55
N THR A 438 13.95 1.23 -45.88
CA THR A 438 13.01 0.70 -44.90
C THR A 438 13.70 -0.32 -43.95
N ALA A 439 14.51 -1.23 -44.49
CA ALA A 439 15.28 -2.20 -43.73
C ALA A 439 16.27 -1.52 -42.77
N TRP A 440 16.97 -0.47 -43.24
CA TRP A 440 17.85 0.33 -42.39
C TRP A 440 17.09 1.01 -41.26
N GLN A 441 15.96 1.64 -41.55
CA GLN A 441 15.13 2.30 -40.51
C GLN A 441 14.63 1.30 -39.47
N GLN A 442 14.22 0.08 -39.90
CA GLN A 442 13.81 -0.98 -38.99
C GLN A 442 14.96 -1.48 -38.12
N ALA A 443 16.14 -1.69 -38.72
CA ALA A 443 17.33 -2.13 -37.97
C ALA A 443 17.77 -1.09 -36.93
N GLN A 444 17.76 0.19 -37.26
CA GLN A 444 18.04 1.29 -36.34
C GLN A 444 16.99 1.35 -35.20
N SER A 445 15.70 1.20 -35.50
CA SER A 445 14.66 1.14 -34.48
C SER A 445 14.85 -0.05 -33.54
N GLN A 446 15.18 -1.24 -34.08
CA GLN A 446 15.44 -2.44 -33.29
C GLN A 446 16.67 -2.27 -32.37
N LYS A 447 17.72 -1.56 -32.81
CA LYS A 447 18.88 -1.24 -31.96
C LYS A 447 18.47 -0.34 -30.80
N ILE A 448 17.73 0.76 -31.09
CA ILE A 448 17.24 1.66 -30.06
C ILE A 448 16.42 0.89 -29.02
N ASP A 449 15.48 0.05 -29.48
CA ASP A 449 14.65 -0.76 -28.60
C ASP A 449 15.49 -1.75 -27.76
N ALA A 450 16.49 -2.40 -28.36
CA ALA A 450 17.37 -3.33 -27.66
C ALA A 450 18.26 -2.64 -26.61
N GLU A 451 18.80 -1.44 -26.90
CA GLU A 451 19.58 -0.65 -25.95
C GLU A 451 18.73 -0.25 -24.74
N ILE A 452 17.49 0.16 -24.97
CA ILE A 452 16.54 0.52 -23.91
C ILE A 452 16.11 -0.72 -23.11
N ASP A 453 15.86 -1.86 -23.80
CA ASP A 453 15.52 -3.13 -23.13
C ASP A 453 16.62 -3.58 -22.15
N VAL A 454 17.89 -3.42 -22.51
CA VAL A 454 19.00 -3.71 -21.59
C VAL A 454 18.94 -2.83 -20.33
N LYS A 455 18.66 -1.52 -20.49
CA LYS A 455 18.53 -0.61 -19.35
C LYS A 455 17.34 -0.98 -18.48
N LEU A 456 16.16 -1.20 -19.07
CA LEU A 456 14.93 -1.55 -18.36
C LEU A 456 15.01 -2.90 -17.64
N THR A 457 15.63 -3.92 -18.28
CA THR A 457 15.82 -5.22 -17.62
C THR A 457 16.80 -5.15 -16.46
N GLN A 458 17.84 -4.30 -16.54
CA GLN A 458 18.76 -4.06 -15.43
C GLN A 458 18.05 -3.38 -14.25
N VAL A 459 17.23 -2.34 -14.50
CA VAL A 459 16.39 -1.68 -13.47
C VAL A 459 15.42 -2.70 -12.88
N GLY A 460 14.81 -3.55 -13.73
CA GLY A 460 13.91 -4.61 -13.28
C GLY A 460 14.61 -5.64 -12.37
N LEU A 461 15.85 -6.00 -12.67
CA LEU A 461 16.66 -6.89 -11.82
C LEU A 461 16.98 -6.21 -10.48
N ASN A 462 17.38 -4.94 -10.47
CA ASN A 462 17.67 -4.20 -9.25
C ASN A 462 16.43 -4.12 -8.34
N LYS A 463 15.22 -3.92 -8.94
CA LYS A 463 13.97 -4.00 -8.22
C LYS A 463 13.71 -5.39 -7.66
N ALA A 464 13.91 -6.45 -8.47
CA ALA A 464 13.72 -7.83 -8.02
C ALA A 464 14.65 -8.20 -6.87
N LEU A 465 15.83 -7.62 -6.81
CA LEU A 465 16.81 -7.77 -5.73
C LEU A 465 16.54 -6.86 -4.51
N GLY A 466 15.60 -5.92 -4.61
CA GLY A 466 15.27 -4.98 -3.54
C GLY A 466 16.37 -3.94 -3.27
N ILE A 467 17.22 -3.64 -4.25
CA ILE A 467 18.35 -2.69 -4.14
C ILE A 467 18.13 -1.40 -4.94
N LEU A 468 16.91 -1.17 -5.41
CA LEU A 468 16.57 0.06 -6.13
C LEU A 468 16.49 1.22 -5.11
N GLN A 469 17.46 2.15 -5.20
CA GLN A 469 17.59 3.32 -4.30
C GLN A 469 17.54 4.62 -5.08
#